data_9efe050b2ee99cb53a306119f9658d8c
#
_entry.id   9efe050b2ee99cb53a306119f9658d8c
#
_cell.length_a   1.000
_cell.length_b   1.000
_cell.length_c   1.000
_cell.angle_alpha   90.00
_cell.angle_beta   90.00
_cell.angle_gamma   90.00
#
_symmetry.space_group_name_H-M   'P 1'
#
loop_
_entity.id
_entity.type
_entity.pdbx_description
1 polymer ?
#
loop_
_entity_poly.entity_id
_entity_poly.type
_entity_poly.pdbx_seq_one_letter_code
_entity_poly.pdbx_strand_id
1 'polypeptide(L)'
;MNHLEMEDIVYVEHCSRAVFMYTVKGVVHIPYISLQRMLHVLGDDYLLQCHRSFLVNRIYIETIDRTSNVVIMKNHMGKVALGRKYKYSLLRQMHYIQ
;
A
#
# COMPACT_ATOMS: atom_id res chain seq x y z
N MET A 1 -2.73 -23.94 8.80
CA MET A 1 -2.99 -23.09 7.63
C MET A 1 -2.85 -21.63 7.97
N ASN A 2 -2.15 -20.90 7.13
CA ASN A 2 -1.96 -19.49 7.36
C ASN A 2 -3.19 -18.70 6.94
N HIS A 3 -3.67 -17.91 7.86
CA HIS A 3 -4.83 -17.06 7.62
C HIS A 3 -4.39 -15.60 7.68
N LEU A 4 -4.67 -14.84 6.61
CA LEU A 4 -4.34 -13.43 6.55
C LEU A 4 -5.60 -12.60 6.73
N GLU A 5 -5.52 -11.65 7.65
CA GLU A 5 -6.52 -10.61 7.80
C GLU A 5 -6.07 -9.37 7.05
N MET A 6 -6.99 -8.46 6.75
CA MET A 6 -6.62 -7.19 6.12
C MET A 6 -5.62 -6.42 6.98
N GLU A 7 -5.74 -6.52 8.30
CA GLU A 7 -4.81 -5.85 9.23
C GLU A 7 -3.39 -6.40 9.14
N ASP A 8 -3.20 -7.58 8.56
CA ASP A 8 -1.86 -8.15 8.41
C ASP A 8 -1.09 -7.53 7.24
N ILE A 9 -1.78 -6.94 6.27
CA ILE A 9 -1.15 -6.41 5.07
C ILE A 9 -0.59 -5.02 5.35
N VAL A 10 0.72 -4.84 5.11
CA VAL A 10 1.37 -3.55 5.30
C VAL A 10 1.32 -2.74 4.02
N TYR A 11 1.83 -3.29 2.93
CA TYR A 11 1.73 -2.68 1.62
C TYR A 11 1.82 -3.74 0.53
N VAL A 12 1.49 -3.33 -0.69
CA VAL A 12 1.41 -4.24 -1.85
C VAL A 12 2.17 -3.59 -2.99
N GLU A 13 3.00 -4.39 -3.66
CA GLU A 13 3.76 -3.95 -4.83
C GLU A 13 3.42 -4.79 -6.04
N HIS A 14 3.20 -4.14 -7.18
CA HIS A 14 3.10 -4.82 -8.47
C HIS A 14 4.43 -4.73 -9.19
N CYS A 15 4.99 -5.87 -9.53
CA CYS A 15 6.29 -5.97 -10.20
C CYS A 15 6.33 -7.24 -11.04
N SER A 16 6.81 -7.12 -12.28
CA SER A 16 7.00 -8.27 -13.16
C SER A 16 5.75 -9.15 -13.30
N ARG A 17 4.61 -8.52 -13.53
CA ARG A 17 3.32 -9.19 -13.74
C ARG A 17 2.82 -9.94 -12.50
N ALA A 18 3.32 -9.60 -11.34
CA ALA A 18 2.95 -10.24 -10.10
C ALA A 18 2.68 -9.20 -9.04
N VAL A 19 1.96 -9.60 -8.02
CA VAL A 19 1.74 -8.77 -6.85
C VAL A 19 2.45 -9.42 -5.67
N PHE A 20 3.18 -8.60 -4.92
CA PHE A 20 3.82 -9.01 -3.69
C PHE A 20 3.13 -8.30 -2.53
N MET A 21 2.50 -9.07 -1.64
CA MET A 21 1.89 -8.51 -0.44
C MET A 21 2.89 -8.64 0.71
N TYR A 22 3.32 -7.49 1.23
CA TYR A 22 4.22 -7.44 2.39
C TYR A 22 3.35 -7.37 3.62
N THR A 23 3.40 -8.44 4.42
CA THR A 23 2.52 -8.57 5.59
C THR A 23 3.36 -8.71 6.85
N VAL A 24 2.70 -8.55 8.00
CA VAL A 24 3.36 -8.75 9.29
C VAL A 24 3.76 -10.21 9.51
N LYS A 25 3.27 -11.13 8.68
CA LYS A 25 3.57 -12.55 8.75
C LYS A 25 4.49 -13.05 7.64
N GLY A 26 4.97 -12.14 6.78
CA GLY A 26 5.84 -12.49 5.67
C GLY A 26 5.33 -11.94 4.35
N VAL A 27 5.93 -12.38 3.25
CA VAL A 27 5.62 -11.89 1.91
C VAL A 27 4.83 -12.93 1.15
N VAL A 28 3.72 -12.52 0.55
CA VAL A 28 2.87 -13.39 -0.27
C VAL A 28 3.01 -12.96 -1.71
N HIS A 29 3.36 -13.92 -2.58
CA HIS A 29 3.54 -13.69 -4.02
C HIS A 29 2.33 -14.23 -4.77
N ILE A 30 1.68 -13.35 -5.55
CA ILE A 30 0.52 -13.73 -6.35
C ILE A 30 0.82 -13.39 -7.82
N PRO A 31 1.06 -14.40 -8.67
CA PRO A 31 1.40 -14.15 -10.07
C PRO A 31 0.20 -13.75 -10.91
N TYR A 32 0.47 -13.03 -11.99
CA TYR A 32 -0.47 -12.72 -13.06
C TYR A 32 -1.74 -12.00 -12.60
N ILE A 33 -1.58 -11.06 -11.67
CA ILE A 33 -2.69 -10.22 -11.24
C ILE A 33 -2.25 -8.76 -11.29
N SER A 34 -3.15 -7.87 -11.70
CA SER A 34 -2.87 -6.44 -11.72
C SER A 34 -3.13 -5.83 -10.34
N LEU A 35 -2.53 -4.66 -10.12
CA LEU A 35 -2.76 -3.93 -8.87
C LEU A 35 -4.23 -3.51 -8.75
N GLN A 36 -4.84 -3.10 -9.85
CA GLN A 36 -6.24 -2.71 -9.87
C GLN A 36 -7.15 -3.88 -9.51
N ARG A 37 -6.84 -5.05 -10.04
CA ARG A 37 -7.61 -6.26 -9.71
C ARG A 37 -7.47 -6.60 -8.24
N MET A 38 -6.24 -6.48 -7.71
CA MET A 38 -5.99 -6.74 -6.31
C MET A 38 -6.78 -5.79 -5.42
N LEU A 39 -6.79 -4.50 -5.77
CA LEU A 39 -7.56 -3.50 -5.02
C LEU A 39 -9.05 -3.80 -5.09
N HIS A 40 -9.54 -4.23 -6.26
CA HIS A 40 -10.95 -4.59 -6.42
C HIS A 40 -11.32 -5.79 -5.55
N VAL A 41 -10.45 -6.80 -5.50
CA VAL A 41 -10.71 -8.02 -4.72
C VAL A 41 -10.66 -7.74 -3.23
N LEU A 42 -9.66 -6.99 -2.78
CA LEU A 42 -9.45 -6.73 -1.34
C LEU A 42 -10.29 -5.56 -0.82
N GLY A 43 -10.71 -4.67 -1.72
CA GLY A 43 -11.46 -3.50 -1.32
C GLY A 43 -10.56 -2.35 -0.90
N ASP A 44 -11.15 -1.17 -0.77
CA ASP A 44 -10.42 0.07 -0.50
C ASP A 44 -10.63 0.62 0.91
N ASP A 45 -11.21 -0.18 1.81
CA ASP A 45 -11.40 0.26 3.20
C ASP A 45 -10.07 0.43 3.90
N TYR A 46 -9.12 -0.45 3.61
CA TYR A 46 -7.80 -0.44 4.24
C TYR A 46 -6.71 0.01 3.28
N LEU A 47 -6.81 -0.35 2.01
CA LEU A 47 -5.73 -0.16 1.03
C LEU A 47 -5.96 1.09 0.22
N LEU A 48 -4.93 1.92 0.12
CA LEU A 48 -4.94 3.16 -0.66
C LEU A 48 -3.83 3.10 -1.68
N GLN A 49 -4.13 3.52 -2.91
CA GLN A 49 -3.10 3.57 -3.92
C GLN A 49 -2.25 4.84 -3.72
N CYS A 50 -0.94 4.66 -3.62
CA CYS A 50 0.00 5.77 -3.42
C CYS A 50 0.98 5.92 -4.58
N HIS A 51 0.95 5.00 -5.53
CA HIS A 51 1.86 4.99 -6.67
C HIS A 51 1.25 4.04 -7.69
N ARG A 52 1.63 4.16 -8.97
CA ARG A 52 1.10 3.27 -9.99
C ARG A 52 1.38 1.80 -9.70
N SER A 53 2.41 1.52 -8.89
CA SER A 53 2.82 0.16 -8.56
C SER A 53 2.62 -0.22 -7.10
N PHE A 54 2.05 0.67 -6.28
CA PHE A 54 1.96 0.41 -4.84
C PHE A 54 0.60 0.73 -4.26
N LEU A 55 0.17 -0.14 -3.35
CA LEU A 55 -0.92 0.13 -2.41
C LEU A 55 -0.34 0.12 -1.01
N VAL A 56 -0.84 0.98 -0.13
CA VAL A 56 -0.44 1.01 1.28
C VAL A 56 -1.67 0.82 2.16
N ASN A 57 -1.47 0.14 3.28
CA ASN A 57 -2.54 0.00 4.26
C ASN A 57 -2.57 1.24 5.14
N ARG A 58 -3.73 1.92 5.20
CA ARG A 58 -3.86 3.17 5.94
C ARG A 58 -3.51 3.03 7.41
N ILE A 59 -3.79 1.88 8.01
CA ILE A 59 -3.55 1.71 9.45
C ILE A 59 -2.06 1.64 9.79
N TYR A 60 -1.20 1.42 8.79
CA TYR A 60 0.25 1.34 9.02
C TYR A 60 1.00 2.56 8.51
N ILE A 61 0.32 3.58 8.02
CA ILE A 61 0.99 4.81 7.59
C ILE A 61 1.40 5.61 8.81
N GLU A 62 2.71 5.83 8.98
CA GLU A 62 3.21 6.69 10.03
C GLU A 62 3.18 8.15 9.58
N THR A 63 3.75 8.43 8.41
CA THR A 63 3.77 9.78 7.85
C THR A 63 3.95 9.74 6.35
N ILE A 64 3.58 10.83 5.70
CA ILE A 64 3.77 11.01 4.27
C ILE A 64 4.81 12.11 4.10
N ASP A 65 6.00 11.74 3.61
CA ASP A 65 7.09 12.66 3.38
C ASP A 65 6.97 13.24 1.98
N ARG A 66 6.49 14.49 1.91
CA ARG A 66 6.25 15.16 0.64
C ARG A 66 7.54 15.63 -0.03
N THR A 67 8.59 15.82 0.76
CA THR A 67 9.87 16.27 0.23
C THR A 67 10.57 15.12 -0.50
N SER A 68 10.59 13.96 0.14
CA SER A 68 11.24 12.77 -0.44
C SER A 68 10.29 11.93 -1.29
N ASN A 69 9.00 12.25 -1.30
CA ASN A 69 7.97 11.52 -2.03
C ASN A 69 7.93 10.04 -1.64
N VAL A 70 7.82 9.80 -0.34
CA VAL A 70 7.66 8.45 0.20
C VAL A 70 6.59 8.42 1.26
N VAL A 71 5.96 7.26 1.40
CA VAL A 71 5.07 6.95 2.50
C VAL A 71 5.88 6.12 3.50
N ILE A 72 5.98 6.60 4.72
CA ILE A 72 6.75 5.91 5.76
C ILE A 72 5.79 5.09 6.60
N MET A 73 6.05 3.79 6.64
CA MET A 73 5.20 2.85 7.37
C MET A 73 5.66 2.74 8.81
N LYS A 74 4.71 2.47 9.71
CA LYS A 74 4.98 2.37 11.15
C LYS A 74 5.97 1.25 11.45
N ASN A 75 6.65 1.36 12.59
CA ASN A 75 7.53 0.32 13.14
C ASN A 75 8.61 -0.12 12.17
N HIS A 76 9.11 0.82 11.35
CA HIS A 76 10.17 0.54 10.37
C HIS A 76 9.78 -0.55 9.36
N MET A 77 8.49 -0.71 9.09
CA MET A 77 8.03 -1.76 8.18
C MET A 77 8.15 -1.40 6.70
N GLY A 78 8.71 -0.24 6.39
CA GLY A 78 9.05 0.09 5.02
C GLY A 78 8.83 1.54 4.67
N LYS A 79 9.41 1.92 3.54
CA LYS A 79 9.19 3.20 2.88
C LYS A 79 8.70 2.89 1.48
N VAL A 80 7.55 3.46 1.12
CA VAL A 80 6.88 3.12 -0.13
C VAL A 80 6.84 4.35 -1.01
N ALA A 81 7.16 4.20 -2.28
CA ALA A 81 7.20 5.31 -3.22
C ALA A 81 5.84 6.00 -3.32
N LEU A 82 5.86 7.32 -3.34
CA LEU A 82 4.67 8.15 -3.49
C LEU A 82 4.69 8.76 -4.88
N GLY A 83 3.76 8.35 -5.73
CA GLY A 83 3.67 8.87 -7.08
C GLY A 83 3.02 10.24 -7.11
N ARG A 84 3.49 11.09 -8.03
CA ARG A 84 3.02 12.46 -8.14
C ARG A 84 1.51 12.53 -8.35
N LYS A 85 0.97 11.64 -9.17
CA LYS A 85 -0.45 11.61 -9.49
C LYS A 85 -1.33 11.22 -8.30
N TYR A 86 -0.74 10.56 -7.31
CA TYR A 86 -1.50 9.99 -6.19
C TYR A 86 -1.35 10.80 -4.91
N LYS A 87 -0.43 11.76 -4.90
CA LYS A 87 -0.07 12.49 -3.67
C LYS A 87 -1.27 13.18 -3.03
N TYR A 88 -1.97 14.01 -3.80
CA TYR A 88 -3.09 14.77 -3.23
C TYR A 88 -4.26 13.89 -2.83
N SER A 89 -4.54 12.87 -3.63
CA SER A 89 -5.60 11.92 -3.30
C SER A 89 -5.30 11.23 -1.98
N LEU A 90 -4.06 10.76 -1.81
CA LEU A 90 -3.65 10.08 -0.58
C LEU A 90 -3.73 11.01 0.63
N LEU A 91 -3.21 12.22 0.49
CA LEU A 91 -3.25 13.22 1.58
C LEU A 91 -4.69 13.52 2.00
N ARG A 92 -5.58 13.64 1.00
CA ARG A 92 -6.99 13.91 1.28
C ARG A 92 -7.64 12.73 1.99
N GLN A 93 -7.36 11.51 1.55
CA GLN A 93 -7.92 10.30 2.16
C GLN A 93 -7.42 10.11 3.58
N MET A 94 -6.23 10.61 3.90
CA MET A 94 -5.67 10.55 5.25
C MET A 94 -6.02 11.80 6.07
N HIS A 95 -6.86 12.70 5.52
CA HIS A 95 -7.30 13.91 6.20
C HIS A 95 -6.17 14.90 6.51
N TYR A 96 -5.11 14.87 5.73
CA TYR A 96 -4.02 15.84 5.88
C TYR A 96 -4.34 17.17 5.21
N ILE A 97 -5.28 17.15 4.25
CA ILE A 97 -5.77 18.33 3.56
C ILE A 97 -7.28 18.35 3.75
N GLN A 98 -7.80 19.49 4.18
CA GLN A 98 -9.24 19.64 4.43
C GLN A 98 -9.88 20.59 3.46
#